data_6fe7bf5f4d33f00856b9807b573d53a4
#
_entry.id   6fe7bf5f4d33f00856b9807b573d53a4
#
_cell.length_a   1.000
_cell.length_b   1.000
_cell.length_c   1.000
_cell.angle_alpha   90.00
_cell.angle_beta   90.00
_cell.angle_gamma   90.00
#
_symmetry.space_group_name_H-M   'P 1'
#
loop_
_entity.id
_entity.type
_entity.pdbx_description
1 polymer ?
#
loop_
_entity_poly.entity_id
_entity_poly.type
_entity_poly.pdbx_seq_one_letter_code
_entity_poly.pdbx_strand_id
1 'polypeptide(L)'
;MGTKPAIPFGEPIQNKLEEINAALQQAGYHTRYYERDGKRFIIVNEACTVADNVECDPGQAFNVTAAIDDIPFDEELKIGHIVRSIAKTPRVITFGGRGVHLQNLLDAVEVHGDFIGVNAPASGVYDNDYHCIHMGYGVDPKVQVPHILGKMGIPVYLSGKVADVCANEYGVSMPMVDTHDVLMHTLELVQKQENCFICTNVQETDLAGHGENVVEYAHKLTVADEVIGKIRAALGPDDIMVVMADHGNDPTIGHPHHTREKVPLLIAGSHKPPQCIGERATLSDVGATVADYFNAPAPQNGTSFLPLLR
;
A
#
# COMPACT_ATOMS: atom_id res chain seq x y z
N MET A 1 -1.98 9.81 -3.44
CA MET A 1 -1.30 9.74 -4.75
C MET A 1 -2.18 10.15 -5.96
N GLY A 2 -3.41 10.61 -5.75
CA GLY A 2 -4.26 11.18 -6.78
C GLY A 2 -5.30 10.24 -7.39
N THR A 3 -5.51 9.06 -6.84
CA THR A 3 -6.61 8.15 -7.24
C THR A 3 -7.94 8.66 -6.69
N LYS A 4 -9.02 8.56 -7.49
CA LYS A 4 -10.37 8.86 -7.03
C LYS A 4 -10.81 7.82 -5.99
N PRO A 5 -11.42 8.23 -4.86
CA PRO A 5 -11.93 7.29 -3.87
C PRO A 5 -12.94 6.31 -4.47
N ALA A 6 -12.83 5.04 -4.11
CA ALA A 6 -13.81 4.02 -4.39
C ALA A 6 -14.30 3.43 -3.06
N ILE A 7 -15.58 3.02 -3.02
CA ILE A 7 -16.17 2.42 -1.84
C ILE A 7 -16.08 0.90 -1.99
N PRO A 8 -15.21 0.22 -1.21
CA PRO A 8 -15.13 -1.22 -1.23
C PRO A 8 -16.33 -1.85 -0.53
N PHE A 9 -16.54 -3.12 -0.77
CA PHE A 9 -17.58 -3.93 -0.13
C PHE A 9 -16.97 -5.21 0.41
N GLY A 10 -17.02 -5.37 1.74
CA GLY A 10 -16.52 -6.59 2.42
C GLY A 10 -17.48 -7.75 2.21
N GLU A 11 -16.97 -8.88 1.70
CA GLU A 11 -17.75 -10.08 1.44
C GLU A 11 -16.88 -11.34 1.50
N PRO A 12 -17.45 -12.52 1.84
CA PRO A 12 -16.72 -13.77 1.72
C PRO A 12 -16.51 -14.15 0.25
N ILE A 13 -15.42 -14.87 -0.03
CA ILE A 13 -15.08 -15.30 -1.40
C ILE A 13 -16.18 -16.17 -2.04
N GLN A 14 -16.97 -16.85 -1.22
CA GLN A 14 -18.11 -17.66 -1.67
C GLN A 14 -19.04 -16.88 -2.61
N ASN A 15 -19.22 -15.57 -2.39
CA ASN A 15 -20.07 -14.70 -3.21
C ASN A 15 -19.51 -14.45 -4.60
N LYS A 16 -18.20 -14.62 -4.79
CA LYS A 16 -17.48 -14.34 -6.04
C LYS A 16 -16.79 -15.57 -6.63
N LEU A 17 -16.92 -16.71 -5.97
CA LEU A 17 -16.18 -17.93 -6.30
C LEU A 17 -16.36 -18.36 -7.76
N GLU A 18 -17.59 -18.43 -8.23
CA GLU A 18 -17.90 -18.91 -9.60
C GLU A 18 -17.44 -17.87 -10.65
N GLU A 19 -17.59 -16.57 -10.35
CA GLU A 19 -17.18 -15.49 -11.26
C GLU A 19 -15.64 -15.46 -11.40
N ILE A 20 -14.92 -15.58 -10.30
CA ILE A 20 -13.46 -15.64 -10.27
C ILE A 20 -12.96 -16.89 -10.99
N ASN A 21 -13.56 -18.06 -10.69
CA ASN A 21 -13.19 -19.31 -11.32
C ASN A 21 -13.36 -19.28 -12.84
N ALA A 22 -14.49 -18.77 -13.31
CA ALA A 22 -14.74 -18.63 -14.75
C ALA A 22 -13.74 -17.73 -15.45
N ALA A 23 -13.37 -16.60 -14.83
CA ALA A 23 -12.39 -15.68 -15.39
C ALA A 23 -10.97 -16.30 -15.43
N LEU A 24 -10.58 -17.04 -14.39
CA LEU A 24 -9.32 -17.76 -14.38
C LEU A 24 -9.25 -18.82 -15.48
N GLN A 25 -10.31 -19.60 -15.65
CA GLN A 25 -10.40 -20.60 -16.72
C GLN A 25 -10.39 -19.96 -18.12
N GLN A 26 -11.07 -18.83 -18.31
CA GLN A 26 -11.04 -18.06 -19.55
C GLN A 26 -9.63 -17.54 -19.86
N ALA A 27 -8.84 -17.22 -18.85
CA ALA A 27 -7.45 -16.82 -18.99
C ALA A 27 -6.48 -18.01 -19.22
N GLY A 28 -6.99 -19.25 -19.25
CA GLY A 28 -6.22 -20.47 -19.54
C GLY A 28 -5.66 -21.18 -18.30
N TYR A 29 -6.06 -20.81 -17.11
CA TYR A 29 -5.60 -21.47 -15.89
C TYR A 29 -6.37 -22.76 -15.61
N HIS A 30 -5.69 -23.79 -15.14
CA HIS A 30 -6.33 -24.96 -14.57
C HIS A 30 -6.80 -24.65 -13.16
N THR A 31 -8.08 -24.88 -12.88
CA THR A 31 -8.68 -24.57 -11.59
C THR A 31 -9.44 -25.77 -11.04
N ARG A 32 -9.44 -25.93 -9.72
CA ARG A 32 -10.34 -26.81 -9.00
C ARG A 32 -10.75 -26.18 -7.66
N TYR A 33 -11.84 -26.64 -7.10
CA TYR A 33 -12.25 -26.23 -5.76
C TYR A 33 -11.56 -27.10 -4.69
N TYR A 34 -11.19 -26.46 -3.61
CA TYR A 34 -10.95 -27.09 -2.32
C TYR A 34 -12.16 -26.83 -1.43
N GLU A 35 -12.59 -27.82 -0.66
CA GLU A 35 -13.73 -27.71 0.23
C GLU A 35 -13.38 -28.18 1.64
N ARG A 36 -13.81 -27.40 2.64
CA ARG A 36 -13.72 -27.74 4.05
C ARG A 36 -14.91 -27.12 4.79
N ASP A 37 -15.60 -27.91 5.62
CA ASP A 37 -16.75 -27.49 6.42
C ASP A 37 -17.86 -26.77 5.60
N GLY A 38 -18.10 -27.24 4.37
CA GLY A 38 -19.09 -26.67 3.46
C GLY A 38 -18.70 -25.31 2.83
N LYS A 39 -17.47 -24.88 3.02
CA LYS A 39 -16.91 -23.67 2.40
C LYS A 39 -15.86 -24.06 1.37
N ARG A 40 -15.75 -23.25 0.29
CA ARG A 40 -14.86 -23.56 -0.83
C ARG A 40 -13.98 -22.36 -1.18
N PHE A 41 -12.79 -22.66 -1.70
CA PHE A 41 -11.94 -21.71 -2.40
C PHE A 41 -11.34 -22.34 -3.66
N ILE A 42 -10.59 -21.56 -4.46
CA ILE A 42 -10.05 -22.01 -5.74
C ILE A 42 -8.56 -22.36 -5.56
N ILE A 43 -8.17 -23.52 -6.10
CA ILE A 43 -6.77 -23.87 -6.35
C ILE A 43 -6.50 -23.66 -7.84
N VAL A 44 -5.37 -22.99 -8.14
CA VAL A 44 -4.94 -22.65 -9.50
C VAL A 44 -3.61 -23.34 -9.79
N ASN A 45 -3.55 -24.08 -10.91
CA ASN A 45 -2.36 -24.79 -11.41
C ASN A 45 -1.66 -25.68 -10.37
N GLU A 46 -2.38 -26.19 -9.37
CA GLU A 46 -1.84 -26.99 -8.24
C GLU A 46 -0.68 -26.31 -7.48
N ALA A 47 -0.57 -24.98 -7.53
CA ALA A 47 0.52 -24.22 -6.94
C ALA A 47 0.07 -22.96 -6.19
N CYS A 48 -1.17 -22.50 -6.44
CA CYS A 48 -1.68 -21.24 -5.90
C CYS A 48 -3.10 -21.41 -5.37
N THR A 49 -3.45 -20.71 -4.29
CA THR A 49 -4.80 -20.66 -3.72
C THR A 49 -5.40 -19.27 -3.86
N VAL A 50 -6.70 -19.19 -4.13
CA VAL A 50 -7.49 -17.94 -4.14
C VAL A 50 -8.61 -18.09 -3.12
N ALA A 51 -8.50 -17.42 -1.98
CA ALA A 51 -9.29 -17.65 -0.78
C ALA A 51 -9.56 -16.35 -0.01
N ASP A 52 -10.37 -16.42 1.06
CA ASP A 52 -10.48 -15.31 2.01
C ASP A 52 -9.15 -15.09 2.75
N ASN A 53 -8.88 -13.84 3.16
CA ASN A 53 -7.90 -13.60 4.19
C ASN A 53 -8.54 -13.95 5.56
N VAL A 54 -7.88 -14.81 6.33
CA VAL A 54 -8.33 -15.25 7.66
C VAL A 54 -7.53 -14.62 8.80
N GLU A 55 -6.55 -13.75 8.47
CA GLU A 55 -5.64 -13.08 9.41
C GLU A 55 -6.10 -11.65 9.74
N CYS A 56 -6.93 -11.04 8.90
CA CYS A 56 -7.48 -9.70 9.14
C CYS A 56 -8.99 -9.77 9.44
N ASP A 57 -9.60 -8.61 9.64
CA ASP A 57 -11.04 -8.51 9.83
C ASP A 57 -11.79 -9.20 8.67
N PRO A 58 -12.82 -10.01 8.98
CA PRO A 58 -13.55 -10.80 7.98
C PRO A 58 -14.06 -9.97 6.80
N GLY A 59 -13.84 -10.46 5.58
CA GLY A 59 -14.29 -9.84 4.34
C GLY A 59 -13.46 -8.64 3.86
N GLN A 60 -12.41 -8.25 4.55
CA GLN A 60 -11.58 -7.11 4.16
C GLN A 60 -10.59 -7.41 3.03
N ALA A 61 -10.25 -8.68 2.85
CA ALA A 61 -9.32 -9.05 1.78
C ALA A 61 -9.58 -10.46 1.24
N PHE A 62 -9.26 -10.66 -0.04
CA PHE A 62 -8.98 -11.99 -0.61
C PHE A 62 -7.47 -12.15 -0.74
N ASN A 63 -6.99 -13.36 -0.43
CA ASN A 63 -5.61 -13.74 -0.62
C ASN A 63 -5.44 -14.58 -1.89
N VAL A 64 -4.40 -14.25 -2.64
CA VAL A 64 -3.82 -15.12 -3.66
C VAL A 64 -2.48 -15.55 -3.08
N THR A 65 -2.34 -16.82 -2.73
CA THR A 65 -1.18 -17.34 -2.00
C THR A 65 -0.51 -18.44 -2.79
N ALA A 66 0.77 -18.31 -3.10
CA ALA A 66 1.48 -19.25 -3.95
C ALA A 66 2.72 -19.88 -3.31
N ALA A 67 3.01 -21.10 -3.74
CA ALA A 67 4.31 -21.75 -3.64
C ALA A 67 5.16 -21.27 -4.83
N ILE A 68 6.01 -20.24 -4.65
CA ILE A 68 6.74 -19.63 -5.78
C ILE A 68 7.87 -20.49 -6.36
N ASP A 69 8.17 -21.63 -5.76
CA ASP A 69 8.99 -22.67 -6.40
C ASP A 69 8.23 -23.44 -7.49
N ASP A 70 6.89 -23.49 -7.38
CA ASP A 70 6.02 -24.23 -8.30
C ASP A 70 5.36 -23.31 -9.34
N ILE A 71 5.22 -22.00 -9.03
CA ILE A 71 4.67 -20.97 -9.94
C ILE A 71 5.45 -19.67 -9.76
N PRO A 72 5.97 -19.03 -10.84
CA PRO A 72 6.66 -17.75 -10.72
C PRO A 72 5.77 -16.63 -10.16
N PHE A 73 6.33 -15.75 -9.34
CA PHE A 73 5.57 -14.64 -8.73
C PHE A 73 4.90 -13.73 -9.76
N ASP A 74 5.54 -13.48 -10.93
CA ASP A 74 4.93 -12.73 -12.03
C ASP A 74 3.66 -13.38 -12.58
N GLU A 75 3.58 -14.70 -12.54
CA GLU A 75 2.39 -15.45 -12.95
C GLU A 75 1.31 -15.39 -11.87
N GLU A 76 1.70 -15.48 -10.62
CA GLU A 76 0.81 -15.26 -9.47
C GLU A 76 0.20 -13.86 -9.49
N LEU A 77 0.98 -12.82 -9.85
CA LEU A 77 0.48 -11.46 -9.99
C LEU A 77 -0.61 -11.35 -11.07
N LYS A 78 -0.50 -12.08 -12.17
CA LYS A 78 -1.56 -12.10 -13.20
C LYS A 78 -2.85 -12.69 -12.66
N ILE A 79 -2.75 -13.78 -11.87
CA ILE A 79 -3.89 -14.37 -11.16
C ILE A 79 -4.50 -13.32 -10.22
N GLY A 80 -3.67 -12.64 -9.42
CA GLY A 80 -4.09 -11.56 -8.52
C GLY A 80 -4.83 -10.44 -9.23
N HIS A 81 -4.37 -10.00 -10.39
CA HIS A 81 -5.05 -8.99 -11.21
C HIS A 81 -6.41 -9.46 -11.73
N ILE A 82 -6.56 -10.73 -12.12
CA ILE A 82 -7.85 -11.30 -12.51
C ILE A 82 -8.80 -11.27 -11.32
N VAL A 83 -8.37 -11.74 -10.14
CA VAL A 83 -9.16 -11.71 -8.91
C VAL A 83 -9.55 -10.28 -8.56
N ARG A 84 -8.61 -9.32 -8.62
CA ARG A 84 -8.85 -7.90 -8.34
C ARG A 84 -9.89 -7.27 -9.27
N SER A 85 -9.95 -7.68 -10.53
CA SER A 85 -10.90 -7.15 -11.51
C SER A 85 -12.36 -7.46 -11.17
N ILE A 86 -12.59 -8.51 -10.36
CA ILE A 86 -13.91 -9.03 -9.98
C ILE A 86 -14.24 -8.67 -8.53
N ALA A 87 -13.30 -8.87 -7.63
CA ALA A 87 -13.48 -8.64 -6.19
C ALA A 87 -13.77 -7.16 -5.90
N LYS A 88 -14.66 -6.88 -4.94
CA LYS A 88 -14.95 -5.53 -4.44
C LYS A 88 -14.45 -5.30 -3.02
N THR A 89 -13.81 -6.32 -2.44
CA THR A 89 -13.15 -6.22 -1.13
C THR A 89 -12.10 -5.11 -1.13
N PRO A 90 -11.82 -4.49 0.00
CA PRO A 90 -10.80 -3.43 0.11
C PRO A 90 -9.47 -3.81 -0.51
N ARG A 91 -9.04 -5.07 -0.34
CA ARG A 91 -7.75 -5.56 -0.86
C ARG A 91 -7.90 -6.91 -1.55
N VAL A 92 -7.03 -7.15 -2.52
CA VAL A 92 -6.57 -8.46 -2.94
C VAL A 92 -5.08 -8.48 -2.65
N ILE A 93 -4.64 -9.42 -1.83
CA ILE A 93 -3.24 -9.54 -1.41
C ILE A 93 -2.66 -10.74 -2.15
N THR A 94 -1.69 -10.49 -3.01
CA THR A 94 -1.00 -11.52 -3.78
C THR A 94 0.37 -11.71 -3.19
N PHE A 95 0.66 -12.90 -2.68
CA PHE A 95 1.92 -13.16 -2.00
C PHE A 95 2.32 -14.63 -2.05
N GLY A 96 3.62 -14.86 -2.07
CA GLY A 96 4.17 -16.19 -2.07
C GLY A 96 5.57 -16.26 -1.45
N GLY A 97 6.02 -17.46 -1.17
CA GLY A 97 7.34 -17.75 -0.61
C GLY A 97 7.92 -19.04 -1.14
N ARG A 98 9.22 -19.25 -0.89
CA ARG A 98 9.96 -20.46 -1.25
C ARG A 98 10.00 -21.47 -0.12
N GLY A 99 10.30 -22.74 -0.48
CA GLY A 99 10.41 -23.83 0.49
C GLY A 99 9.07 -24.35 0.97
N VAL A 100 7.98 -23.93 0.32
CA VAL A 100 6.62 -24.42 0.55
C VAL A 100 6.03 -24.98 -0.75
N HIS A 101 5.11 -25.92 -0.61
CA HIS A 101 4.35 -26.51 -1.70
C HIS A 101 2.86 -26.37 -1.42
N LEU A 102 2.00 -26.63 -2.41
CA LEU A 102 0.56 -26.57 -2.24
C LEU A 102 0.06 -27.29 -0.97
N GLN A 103 0.65 -28.45 -0.63
CA GLN A 103 0.23 -29.21 0.54
C GLN A 103 0.42 -28.41 1.85
N ASN A 104 1.50 -27.64 1.99
CA ASN A 104 1.74 -26.78 3.16
C ASN A 104 0.64 -25.73 3.28
N LEU A 105 0.20 -25.14 2.14
CA LEU A 105 -0.91 -24.20 2.13
C LEU A 105 -2.23 -24.86 2.54
N LEU A 106 -2.49 -26.08 2.05
CA LEU A 106 -3.72 -26.84 2.36
C LEU A 106 -3.78 -27.32 3.80
N ASP A 107 -2.66 -27.68 4.40
CA ASP A 107 -2.56 -28.09 5.80
C ASP A 107 -2.85 -26.92 6.76
N ALA A 108 -2.59 -25.68 6.31
CA ALA A 108 -2.81 -24.45 7.05
C ALA A 108 -4.19 -23.80 6.78
N VAL A 109 -5.11 -24.49 6.11
CA VAL A 109 -6.45 -23.95 5.85
C VAL A 109 -7.25 -23.83 7.14
N GLU A 110 -7.90 -22.70 7.32
CA GLU A 110 -8.83 -22.42 8.42
C GLU A 110 -10.18 -21.96 7.90
N VAL A 111 -11.22 -22.21 8.72
CA VAL A 111 -12.60 -21.75 8.46
C VAL A 111 -13.07 -20.93 9.65
N HIS A 112 -13.40 -19.66 9.39
CA HIS A 112 -13.89 -18.71 10.39
C HIS A 112 -15.30 -18.23 9.98
N GLY A 113 -16.35 -18.92 10.45
CA GLY A 113 -17.73 -18.62 10.08
C GLY A 113 -17.97 -18.82 8.58
N ASP A 114 -18.24 -17.75 7.85
CA ASP A 114 -18.47 -17.79 6.40
C ASP A 114 -17.20 -17.69 5.55
N PHE A 115 -16.05 -17.51 6.16
CA PHE A 115 -14.77 -17.28 5.51
C PHE A 115 -13.88 -18.53 5.56
N ILE A 116 -13.18 -18.81 4.46
CA ILE A 116 -12.22 -19.91 4.34
C ILE A 116 -10.94 -19.43 3.69
N GLY A 117 -9.80 -19.69 4.30
CA GLY A 117 -8.52 -19.26 3.75
C GLY A 117 -7.34 -20.02 4.33
N VAL A 118 -6.16 -19.67 3.84
CA VAL A 118 -4.87 -20.18 4.32
C VAL A 118 -4.38 -19.27 5.45
N ASN A 119 -4.07 -19.83 6.62
CA ASN A 119 -3.30 -19.14 7.65
C ASN A 119 -1.84 -19.06 7.17
N ALA A 120 -1.46 -17.91 6.60
CA ALA A 120 -0.17 -17.74 5.95
C ALA A 120 1.03 -17.96 6.90
N PRO A 121 1.05 -17.43 8.15
CA PRO A 121 2.09 -17.79 9.11
C PRO A 121 2.24 -19.28 9.35
N ALA A 122 1.11 -20.00 9.50
CA ALA A 122 1.14 -21.44 9.76
C ALA A 122 1.58 -22.26 8.55
N SER A 123 1.44 -21.76 7.33
CA SER A 123 1.86 -22.42 6.10
C SER A 123 3.37 -22.38 5.85
N GLY A 124 4.10 -21.47 6.53
CA GLY A 124 5.53 -21.21 6.31
C GLY A 124 5.84 -20.34 5.08
N VAL A 125 4.82 -19.78 4.42
CA VAL A 125 5.01 -18.97 3.21
C VAL A 125 5.80 -17.68 3.44
N TYR A 126 5.91 -17.21 4.70
CA TYR A 126 6.68 -16.03 5.08
C TYR A 126 8.16 -16.32 5.36
N ASP A 127 8.57 -17.59 5.45
CA ASP A 127 9.87 -17.95 6.02
C ASP A 127 11.05 -17.71 5.07
N ASN A 128 10.84 -17.82 3.75
CA ASN A 128 11.91 -17.73 2.76
C ASN A 128 11.46 -17.00 1.49
N ASP A 129 12.26 -16.03 1.04
CA ASP A 129 12.08 -15.28 -0.22
C ASP A 129 10.64 -14.84 -0.44
N TYR A 130 10.08 -14.18 0.57
CA TYR A 130 8.70 -13.70 0.59
C TYR A 130 8.51 -12.50 -0.34
N HIS A 131 7.53 -12.61 -1.23
CA HIS A 131 7.10 -11.55 -2.12
C HIS A 131 5.63 -11.22 -1.87
N CYS A 132 5.26 -9.94 -1.90
CA CYS A 132 3.89 -9.51 -1.65
C CYS A 132 3.53 -8.24 -2.41
N ILE A 133 2.33 -8.22 -2.98
CA ILE A 133 1.71 -7.02 -3.56
C ILE A 133 0.28 -6.88 -3.04
N HIS A 134 -0.06 -5.70 -2.52
CA HIS A 134 -1.40 -5.34 -2.11
C HIS A 134 -2.13 -4.58 -3.23
N MET A 135 -3.20 -5.15 -3.74
CA MET A 135 -4.03 -4.54 -4.78
C MET A 135 -5.29 -3.92 -4.17
N GLY A 136 -5.31 -2.60 -4.00
CA GLY A 136 -6.44 -1.86 -3.45
C GLY A 136 -7.64 -1.80 -4.42
N TYR A 137 -8.87 -1.75 -3.88
CA TYR A 137 -10.07 -1.58 -4.70
C TYR A 137 -10.14 -0.18 -5.30
N GLY A 138 -10.41 -0.11 -6.60
CA GLY A 138 -10.50 1.15 -7.33
C GLY A 138 -9.17 1.88 -7.52
N VAL A 139 -8.05 1.25 -7.20
CA VAL A 139 -6.72 1.82 -7.42
C VAL A 139 -6.29 1.56 -8.87
N ASP A 140 -6.04 2.65 -9.61
CA ASP A 140 -5.41 2.62 -10.93
C ASP A 140 -4.03 3.31 -10.81
N PRO A 141 -2.93 2.58 -10.87
CA PRO A 141 -1.58 3.18 -10.81
C PRO A 141 -1.33 4.22 -11.90
N LYS A 142 -1.94 4.05 -13.09
CA LYS A 142 -1.70 4.92 -14.26
C LYS A 142 -2.19 6.36 -14.06
N VAL A 143 -3.11 6.58 -13.13
CA VAL A 143 -3.63 7.92 -12.80
C VAL A 143 -2.99 8.51 -11.55
N GLN A 144 -1.98 7.84 -11.01
CA GLN A 144 -1.23 8.28 -9.83
C GLN A 144 0.04 9.03 -10.22
N VAL A 145 0.46 9.92 -9.34
CA VAL A 145 1.65 10.79 -9.54
C VAL A 145 2.92 10.01 -9.88
N PRO A 146 3.27 8.88 -9.22
CA PRO A 146 4.49 8.15 -9.56
C PRO A 146 4.53 7.72 -11.04
N HIS A 147 3.43 7.19 -11.55
CA HIS A 147 3.35 6.77 -12.95
C HIS A 147 3.37 7.97 -13.92
N ILE A 148 2.62 9.04 -13.58
CA ILE A 148 2.54 10.25 -14.42
C ILE A 148 3.93 10.89 -14.57
N LEU A 149 4.64 11.10 -13.46
CA LEU A 149 5.98 11.71 -13.46
C LEU A 149 7.01 10.79 -14.12
N GLY A 150 6.97 9.50 -13.81
CA GLY A 150 7.89 8.52 -14.37
C GLY A 150 7.80 8.43 -15.89
N LYS A 151 6.59 8.51 -16.46
CA LYS A 151 6.39 8.60 -17.91
C LYS A 151 6.97 9.85 -18.55
N MET A 152 7.10 10.92 -17.79
CA MET A 152 7.76 12.16 -18.24
C MET A 152 9.28 12.13 -18.06
N GLY A 153 9.84 11.03 -17.53
CA GLY A 153 11.26 10.90 -17.22
C GLY A 153 11.68 11.65 -15.96
N ILE A 154 10.74 12.07 -15.11
CA ILE A 154 11.03 12.69 -13.83
C ILE A 154 11.29 11.57 -12.82
N PRO A 155 12.46 11.53 -12.16
CA PRO A 155 12.78 10.49 -11.20
C PRO A 155 11.82 10.50 -10.01
N VAL A 156 11.34 9.30 -9.61
CA VAL A 156 10.45 9.11 -8.45
C VAL A 156 11.09 8.14 -7.49
N TYR A 157 11.22 8.55 -6.23
CA TYR A 157 11.75 7.75 -5.13
C TYR A 157 10.66 7.54 -4.09
N LEU A 158 10.32 6.28 -3.82
CA LEU A 158 9.39 5.89 -2.76
C LEU A 158 10.15 5.17 -1.65
N SER A 159 10.05 5.66 -0.42
CA SER A 159 10.76 5.11 0.74
C SER A 159 9.81 4.76 1.89
N GLY A 160 10.06 3.64 2.55
CA GLY A 160 9.22 3.13 3.63
C GLY A 160 7.95 2.46 3.10
N LYS A 161 6.85 2.49 3.86
CA LYS A 161 5.60 1.77 3.53
C LYS A 161 4.99 2.15 2.19
N VAL A 162 5.17 3.38 1.75
CA VAL A 162 4.68 3.82 0.43
C VAL A 162 5.31 3.03 -0.72
N ALA A 163 6.52 2.51 -0.55
CA ALA A 163 7.20 1.66 -1.52
C ALA A 163 6.50 0.30 -1.74
N ASP A 164 5.78 -0.20 -0.72
CA ASP A 164 5.02 -1.46 -0.80
C ASP A 164 3.61 -1.26 -1.39
N VAL A 165 3.00 -0.09 -1.16
CA VAL A 165 1.58 0.12 -1.48
C VAL A 165 1.33 0.93 -2.75
N CYS A 166 2.35 1.57 -3.30
CA CYS A 166 2.25 2.37 -4.53
C CYS A 166 3.11 1.78 -5.64
N ALA A 167 2.49 1.49 -6.79
CA ALA A 167 3.25 1.09 -7.97
C ALA A 167 4.17 2.22 -8.45
N ASN A 168 5.43 1.89 -8.73
CA ASN A 168 6.47 2.84 -9.17
C ASN A 168 7.29 2.24 -10.32
N GLU A 169 6.63 1.94 -11.42
CA GLU A 169 7.18 1.22 -12.58
C GLU A 169 8.43 1.88 -13.17
N TYR A 170 8.53 3.22 -13.09
CA TYR A 170 9.58 4.01 -13.71
C TYR A 170 10.57 4.62 -12.70
N GLY A 171 10.42 4.32 -11.42
CA GLY A 171 11.20 4.92 -10.35
C GLY A 171 11.89 3.90 -9.46
N VAL A 172 12.36 4.35 -8.32
CA VAL A 172 13.03 3.51 -7.30
C VAL A 172 12.13 3.38 -6.08
N SER A 173 11.90 2.16 -5.62
CA SER A 173 11.15 1.85 -4.40
C SER A 173 12.09 1.18 -3.40
N MET A 174 12.12 1.71 -2.18
CA MET A 174 12.94 1.21 -1.08
C MET A 174 12.05 0.93 0.14
N PRO A 175 11.56 -0.30 0.31
CA PRO A 175 10.80 -0.69 1.48
C PRO A 175 11.72 -0.72 2.70
N MET A 176 11.34 0.04 3.73
CA MET A 176 12.07 0.18 4.99
C MET A 176 11.05 0.40 6.11
N VAL A 177 11.36 -0.03 7.34
CA VAL A 177 10.43 0.06 8.48
C VAL A 177 10.93 1.04 9.55
N ASP A 178 12.21 0.98 9.92
CA ASP A 178 12.76 1.83 10.98
C ASP A 178 12.62 3.32 10.64
N THR A 179 12.05 4.09 11.56
CA THR A 179 11.75 5.52 11.39
C THR A 179 13.00 6.36 11.10
N HIS A 180 14.09 6.11 11.83
CA HIS A 180 15.32 6.86 11.63
C HIS A 180 15.95 6.55 10.29
N ASP A 181 16.02 5.27 9.91
CA ASP A 181 16.69 4.84 8.69
C ASP A 181 15.93 5.30 7.44
N VAL A 182 14.59 5.20 7.41
CA VAL A 182 13.79 5.66 6.27
C VAL A 182 13.90 7.19 6.06
N LEU A 183 13.97 7.95 7.15
CA LEU A 183 14.12 9.40 7.06
C LEU A 183 15.56 9.82 6.75
N MET A 184 16.56 9.09 7.23
CA MET A 184 17.98 9.33 6.83
C MET A 184 18.21 9.00 5.36
N HIS A 185 17.59 7.94 4.82
CA HIS A 185 17.57 7.67 3.39
C HIS A 185 16.92 8.81 2.60
N THR A 186 15.81 9.36 3.12
CA THR A 186 15.17 10.55 2.52
C THR A 186 16.11 11.75 2.50
N LEU A 187 16.83 12.01 3.61
CA LEU A 187 17.84 13.07 3.68
C LEU A 187 18.95 12.88 2.63
N GLU A 188 19.43 11.65 2.50
CA GLU A 188 20.43 11.30 1.49
C GLU A 188 19.94 11.57 0.06
N LEU A 189 18.70 11.22 -0.25
CA LEU A 189 18.07 11.52 -1.54
C LEU A 189 17.97 13.03 -1.79
N VAL A 190 17.52 13.81 -0.80
CA VAL A 190 17.44 15.29 -0.90
C VAL A 190 18.81 15.90 -1.17
N GLN A 191 19.88 15.36 -0.60
CA GLN A 191 21.25 15.87 -0.79
C GLN A 191 21.89 15.48 -2.12
N LYS A 192 21.44 14.36 -2.73
CA LYS A 192 22.10 13.77 -3.90
C LYS A 192 21.32 13.89 -5.21
N GLN A 193 20.00 14.03 -5.12
CA GLN A 193 19.11 14.00 -6.28
C GLN A 193 18.62 15.41 -6.62
N GLU A 194 18.45 15.67 -7.90
CA GLU A 194 17.93 16.93 -8.40
C GLU A 194 16.70 16.68 -9.27
N ASN A 195 15.78 17.65 -9.30
CA ASN A 195 14.57 17.64 -10.12
C ASN A 195 13.81 16.31 -10.05
N CYS A 196 13.53 15.84 -8.84
CA CYS A 196 12.90 14.56 -8.57
C CYS A 196 11.71 14.68 -7.59
N PHE A 197 10.87 13.67 -7.55
CA PHE A 197 9.84 13.51 -6.53
C PHE A 197 10.26 12.43 -5.52
N ILE A 198 10.36 12.82 -4.25
CA ILE A 198 10.63 11.90 -3.13
C ILE A 198 9.36 11.80 -2.29
N CYS A 199 8.88 10.59 -2.05
CA CYS A 199 7.75 10.33 -1.15
C CYS A 199 8.17 9.29 -0.12
N THR A 200 8.10 9.69 1.14
CA THR A 200 8.46 8.84 2.29
C THR A 200 7.26 8.62 3.18
N ASN A 201 7.08 7.40 3.68
CA ASN A 201 6.06 7.06 4.67
C ASN A 201 6.71 6.36 5.87
N VAL A 202 6.57 6.98 7.05
CA VAL A 202 7.04 6.44 8.34
C VAL A 202 5.97 5.52 8.90
N GLN A 203 6.25 4.22 8.99
CA GLN A 203 5.27 3.21 9.39
C GLN A 203 5.18 3.00 10.90
N GLU A 204 6.26 3.23 11.66
CA GLU A 204 6.30 2.82 13.06
C GLU A 204 5.38 3.62 13.98
N THR A 205 4.98 4.85 13.60
CA THR A 205 3.93 5.60 14.30
C THR A 205 2.59 4.87 14.24
N ASP A 206 2.25 4.31 13.08
CA ASP A 206 1.03 3.52 12.88
C ASP A 206 1.10 2.20 13.65
N LEU A 207 2.25 1.50 13.62
CA LEU A 207 2.45 0.27 14.39
C LEU A 207 2.31 0.51 15.91
N ALA A 208 2.87 1.61 16.42
CA ALA A 208 2.72 1.98 17.83
C ALA A 208 1.27 2.36 18.17
N GLY A 209 0.55 3.00 17.25
CA GLY A 209 -0.87 3.28 17.38
C GLY A 209 -1.73 2.03 17.47
N HIS A 210 -1.53 1.08 16.57
CA HIS A 210 -2.18 -0.24 16.60
C HIS A 210 -1.85 -1.04 17.87
N GLY A 211 -0.64 -0.86 18.40
CA GLY A 211 -0.22 -1.46 19.67
C GLY A 211 -0.73 -0.72 20.91
N GLU A 212 -1.50 0.36 20.76
CA GLU A 212 -1.96 1.24 21.84
C GLU A 212 -0.79 1.69 22.75
N ASN A 213 0.42 1.82 22.16
CA ASN A 213 1.65 2.17 22.88
C ASN A 213 1.99 3.66 22.76
N VAL A 214 1.41 4.46 23.63
CA VAL A 214 1.58 5.93 23.68
C VAL A 214 3.04 6.35 23.77
N VAL A 215 3.84 5.63 24.56
CA VAL A 215 5.26 5.97 24.81
C VAL A 215 6.07 5.78 23.53
N GLU A 216 5.89 4.64 22.87
CA GLU A 216 6.57 4.35 21.62
C GLU A 216 6.09 5.28 20.49
N TYR A 217 4.79 5.57 20.41
CA TYR A 217 4.22 6.53 19.46
C TYR A 217 4.89 7.91 19.60
N ALA A 218 4.98 8.43 20.82
CA ALA A 218 5.65 9.70 21.10
C ALA A 218 7.14 9.66 20.77
N HIS A 219 7.83 8.53 21.08
CA HIS A 219 9.23 8.34 20.73
C HIS A 219 9.45 8.38 19.21
N LYS A 220 8.64 7.66 18.42
CA LYS A 220 8.77 7.66 16.95
C LYS A 220 8.50 9.04 16.35
N LEU A 221 7.54 9.80 16.90
CA LEU A 221 7.32 11.19 16.49
C LEU A 221 8.54 12.07 16.79
N THR A 222 9.19 11.90 17.96
CA THR A 222 10.40 12.66 18.30
C THR A 222 11.54 12.36 17.34
N VAL A 223 11.79 11.08 17.03
CA VAL A 223 12.81 10.67 16.05
C VAL A 223 12.49 11.26 14.67
N ALA A 224 11.22 11.23 14.28
CA ALA A 224 10.81 11.81 12.99
C ALA A 224 11.05 13.33 12.94
N ASP A 225 10.68 14.08 13.99
CA ASP A 225 10.86 15.53 14.07
C ASP A 225 12.35 15.93 13.96
N GLU A 226 13.24 15.21 14.65
CA GLU A 226 14.68 15.46 14.59
C GLU A 226 15.24 15.33 13.17
N VAL A 227 14.88 14.26 12.43
CA VAL A 227 15.39 14.04 11.09
C VAL A 227 14.70 14.93 10.06
N ILE A 228 13.40 15.21 10.20
CA ILE A 228 12.67 16.19 9.38
C ILE A 228 13.33 17.57 9.51
N GLY A 229 13.79 17.94 10.71
CA GLY A 229 14.58 19.16 10.91
C GLY A 229 15.85 19.20 10.05
N LYS A 230 16.58 18.09 9.95
CA LYS A 230 17.77 17.96 9.11
C LYS A 230 17.42 18.02 7.60
N ILE A 231 16.34 17.33 7.18
CA ILE A 231 15.85 17.37 5.80
C ILE A 231 15.47 18.82 5.41
N ARG A 232 14.72 19.51 6.28
CA ARG A 232 14.35 20.90 6.06
C ARG A 232 15.56 21.83 5.91
N ALA A 233 16.62 21.60 6.68
CA ALA A 233 17.84 22.37 6.59
C ALA A 233 18.66 22.10 5.31
N ALA A 234 18.44 20.97 4.66
CA ALA A 234 19.09 20.57 3.42
C ALA A 234 18.36 21.02 2.15
N LEU A 235 17.13 21.57 2.28
CA LEU A 235 16.34 22.02 1.12
C LEU A 235 17.03 23.14 0.37
N GLY A 236 17.03 23.03 -0.94
CA GLY A 236 17.42 24.10 -1.86
C GLY A 236 16.34 25.19 -2.00
N PRO A 237 16.65 26.29 -2.70
CA PRO A 237 15.75 27.43 -2.79
C PRO A 237 14.44 27.14 -3.53
N ASP A 238 14.41 26.16 -4.42
CA ASP A 238 13.23 25.79 -5.20
C ASP A 238 12.52 24.56 -4.66
N ASP A 239 13.09 23.88 -3.65
CA ASP A 239 12.49 22.67 -3.08
C ASP A 239 11.24 22.98 -2.26
N ILE A 240 10.26 22.10 -2.34
CA ILE A 240 9.06 22.14 -1.50
C ILE A 240 8.98 20.83 -0.72
N MET A 241 8.93 20.93 0.60
CA MET A 241 8.70 19.80 1.50
C MET A 241 7.27 19.87 2.05
N VAL A 242 6.56 18.77 1.99
CA VAL A 242 5.23 18.57 2.59
C VAL A 242 5.32 17.48 3.64
N VAL A 243 4.89 17.76 4.87
CA VAL A 243 4.75 16.78 5.95
C VAL A 243 3.26 16.66 6.28
N MET A 244 2.75 15.44 6.24
CA MET A 244 1.34 15.14 6.52
C MET A 244 1.21 13.73 7.10
N ALA A 245 0.04 13.38 7.61
CA ALA A 245 -0.31 11.98 7.84
C ALA A 245 -1.26 11.47 6.75
N ASP A 246 -1.24 10.17 6.51
CA ASP A 246 -2.14 9.48 5.57
C ASP A 246 -3.50 9.12 6.19
N HIS A 247 -3.54 8.97 7.51
CA HIS A 247 -4.76 8.79 8.33
C HIS A 247 -4.47 9.16 9.79
N GLY A 248 -5.51 9.12 10.63
CA GLY A 248 -5.39 9.20 12.08
C GLY A 248 -5.16 7.82 12.68
N ASN A 249 -4.45 7.79 13.79
CA ASN A 249 -4.28 6.62 14.64
C ASN A 249 -3.99 7.11 16.06
N ASP A 250 -4.94 6.95 16.98
CA ASP A 250 -4.85 7.45 18.35
C ASP A 250 -4.58 6.30 19.33
N PRO A 251 -3.35 6.18 19.87
CA PRO A 251 -3.00 5.10 20.80
C PRO A 251 -3.70 5.17 22.16
N THR A 252 -4.53 6.20 22.41
CA THR A 252 -5.23 6.40 23.69
C THR A 252 -6.73 6.11 23.63
N ILE A 253 -7.26 5.81 22.42
CA ILE A 253 -8.70 5.70 22.21
C ILE A 253 -9.33 4.39 22.71
N GLY A 254 -8.48 3.38 23.04
CA GLY A 254 -8.93 2.09 23.59
C GLY A 254 -9.35 1.06 22.53
N HIS A 255 -8.86 1.20 21.31
CA HIS A 255 -8.96 0.19 20.26
C HIS A 255 -7.83 0.35 19.23
N PRO A 256 -7.38 -0.72 18.57
CA PRO A 256 -6.24 -0.71 17.65
C PRO A 256 -6.61 -0.27 16.22
N HIS A 257 -7.73 0.38 15.97
CA HIS A 257 -8.17 0.77 14.62
C HIS A 257 -7.81 2.22 14.30
N HIS A 258 -7.62 2.51 13.00
CA HIS A 258 -7.43 3.88 12.52
C HIS A 258 -8.59 4.80 12.94
N THR A 259 -8.26 6.05 13.14
CA THR A 259 -9.22 7.10 13.52
C THR A 259 -9.46 8.07 12.36
N ARG A 260 -10.48 8.93 12.45
CA ARG A 260 -10.99 9.74 11.32
C ARG A 260 -10.88 11.24 11.54
N GLU A 261 -9.99 11.66 12.39
CA GLU A 261 -9.67 13.08 12.57
C GLU A 261 -8.97 13.66 11.34
N LYS A 262 -9.00 14.98 11.25
CA LYS A 262 -8.23 15.71 10.24
C LYS A 262 -6.74 15.56 10.52
N VAL A 263 -5.98 15.27 9.49
CA VAL A 263 -4.53 15.13 9.57
C VAL A 263 -3.83 16.47 9.35
N PRO A 264 -2.62 16.67 9.93
CA PRO A 264 -1.85 17.88 9.70
C PRO A 264 -1.38 17.98 8.24
N LEU A 265 -1.17 19.21 7.77
CA LEU A 265 -0.54 19.52 6.50
C LEU A 265 0.44 20.67 6.74
N LEU A 266 1.72 20.37 6.81
CA LEU A 266 2.80 21.32 7.05
C LEU A 266 3.65 21.45 5.80
N ILE A 267 4.02 22.69 5.42
CA ILE A 267 4.75 22.96 4.18
C ILE A 267 5.95 23.85 4.47
N ALA A 268 7.11 23.48 3.94
CA ALA A 268 8.31 24.29 3.92
C ALA A 268 8.81 24.47 2.47
N GLY A 269 9.59 25.52 2.20
CA GLY A 269 10.05 25.87 0.86
C GLY A 269 9.09 26.74 0.05
N SER A 270 8.08 27.34 0.70
CA SER A 270 7.20 28.33 0.06
C SER A 270 7.96 29.66 -0.20
N HIS A 271 7.72 30.26 -1.37
CA HIS A 271 8.23 31.59 -1.70
C HIS A 271 7.38 32.74 -1.08
N LYS A 272 6.26 32.40 -0.46
CA LYS A 272 5.39 33.37 0.26
C LYS A 272 5.71 33.40 1.76
N PRO A 273 5.37 34.48 2.44
CA PRO A 273 5.42 34.51 3.90
C PRO A 273 4.62 33.37 4.52
N PRO A 274 4.96 32.92 5.73
CA PRO A 274 4.20 31.89 6.42
C PRO A 274 2.71 32.26 6.52
N GLN A 275 1.85 31.34 6.09
CA GLN A 275 0.40 31.55 6.06
C GLN A 275 -0.35 30.24 6.26
N CYS A 276 -1.59 30.34 6.73
CA CYS A 276 -2.51 29.20 6.74
C CYS A 276 -3.15 29.07 5.35
N ILE A 277 -2.98 27.89 4.71
CA ILE A 277 -3.60 27.61 3.40
C ILE A 277 -5.01 27.01 3.51
N GLY A 278 -5.55 26.94 4.73
CA GLY A 278 -6.88 26.42 5.01
C GLY A 278 -6.96 24.89 4.96
N GLU A 279 -8.17 24.39 5.15
CA GLU A 279 -8.47 22.96 5.08
C GLU A 279 -8.52 22.49 3.63
N ARG A 280 -7.98 21.30 3.36
CA ARG A 280 -8.01 20.66 2.05
C ARG A 280 -9.10 19.59 2.01
N ALA A 281 -9.71 19.43 0.85
CA ALA A 281 -10.84 18.52 0.68
C ALA A 281 -10.43 17.05 0.62
N THR A 282 -9.20 16.75 0.19
CA THR A 282 -8.71 15.38 0.01
C THR A 282 -7.19 15.32 0.12
N LEU A 283 -6.66 14.19 0.60
CA LEU A 283 -5.22 13.89 0.61
C LEU A 283 -4.61 13.89 -0.81
N SER A 284 -5.43 13.67 -1.83
CA SER A 284 -5.01 13.73 -3.24
C SER A 284 -4.57 15.13 -3.68
N ASP A 285 -4.92 16.19 -2.94
CA ASP A 285 -4.48 17.56 -3.24
C ASP A 285 -2.96 17.69 -3.21
N VAL A 286 -2.27 16.92 -2.36
CA VAL A 286 -0.80 16.84 -2.36
C VAL A 286 -0.30 16.27 -3.68
N GLY A 287 -0.87 15.16 -4.16
CA GLY A 287 -0.52 14.59 -5.45
C GLY A 287 -0.78 15.54 -6.62
N ALA A 288 -1.92 16.25 -6.61
CA ALA A 288 -2.21 17.25 -7.63
C ALA A 288 -1.21 18.42 -7.60
N THR A 289 -0.76 18.82 -6.40
CA THR A 289 0.25 19.87 -6.23
C THR A 289 1.63 19.43 -6.74
N VAL A 290 2.01 18.17 -6.51
CA VAL A 290 3.25 17.61 -7.06
C VAL A 290 3.19 17.59 -8.59
N ALA A 291 2.10 17.11 -9.19
CA ALA A 291 1.96 17.12 -10.65
C ALA A 291 2.03 18.54 -11.23
N ASP A 292 1.37 19.50 -10.60
CA ASP A 292 1.39 20.92 -11.00
C ASP A 292 2.80 21.52 -10.88
N TYR A 293 3.56 21.19 -9.83
CA TYR A 293 4.94 21.61 -9.62
C TYR A 293 5.84 21.24 -10.81
N PHE A 294 5.69 20.03 -11.33
CA PHE A 294 6.45 19.53 -12.48
C PHE A 294 5.82 19.83 -13.84
N ASN A 295 4.76 20.62 -13.91
CA ASN A 295 3.96 20.85 -15.12
C ASN A 295 3.49 19.54 -15.78
N ALA A 296 3.21 18.54 -14.96
CA ALA A 296 2.73 17.24 -15.40
C ALA A 296 1.20 17.23 -15.55
N PRO A 297 0.65 16.26 -16.30
CA PRO A 297 -0.80 16.04 -16.34
C PRO A 297 -1.36 15.84 -14.93
N ALA A 298 -2.51 16.43 -14.66
CA ALA A 298 -3.19 16.29 -13.36
C ALA A 298 -3.54 14.82 -13.10
N PRO A 299 -3.39 14.32 -11.87
CA PRO A 299 -3.90 13.01 -11.48
C PRO A 299 -5.43 12.98 -11.54
N GLN A 300 -6.02 11.79 -11.40
CA GLN A 300 -7.47 11.60 -11.50
C GLN A 300 -8.28 12.41 -10.47
N ASN A 301 -7.68 12.70 -9.30
CA ASN A 301 -8.32 13.36 -8.18
C ASN A 301 -7.35 14.32 -7.49
N GLY A 302 -7.91 15.37 -6.88
CA GLY A 302 -7.18 16.39 -6.13
C GLY A 302 -7.18 17.75 -6.82
N THR A 303 -6.93 18.77 -6.03
CA THR A 303 -6.79 20.18 -6.47
C THR A 303 -5.47 20.72 -5.96
N SER A 304 -4.62 21.20 -6.88
CA SER A 304 -3.33 21.79 -6.54
C SER A 304 -3.49 23.01 -5.64
N PHE A 305 -2.62 23.11 -4.65
CA PHE A 305 -2.44 24.31 -3.83
C PHE A 305 -1.11 25.03 -4.13
N LEU A 306 -0.40 24.64 -5.19
CA LEU A 306 0.84 25.29 -5.60
C LEU A 306 0.71 26.83 -5.74
N PRO A 307 -0.38 27.38 -6.31
CA PRO A 307 -0.56 28.85 -6.42
C PRO A 307 -0.62 29.59 -5.07
N LEU A 308 -0.87 28.87 -3.98
CA LEU A 308 -0.82 29.42 -2.63
C LEU A 308 0.62 29.50 -2.09
N LEU A 309 1.57 28.81 -2.71
CA LEU A 309 2.98 28.70 -2.28
C LEU A 309 3.91 29.59 -3.11
N ARG A 310 3.51 29.93 -4.32
CA ARG A 310 4.29 30.70 -5.30
C ARG A 310 3.61 31.96 -5.76
#